data_d033a60c3548758bdbd79c62d12ece41
#
_entry.id   d033a60c3548758bdbd79c62d12ece41
#
_cell.length_a   1.000
_cell.length_b   1.000
_cell.length_c   1.000
_cell.angle_alpha   90.00
_cell.angle_beta   90.00
_cell.angle_gamma   90.00
#
_symmetry.space_group_name_H-M   'P 1'
#
loop_
_entity.id
_entity.type
_entity.pdbx_description
1 polymer ?
#
loop_
_entity_poly.entity_id
_entity_poly.type
_entity_poly.pdbx_seq_one_letter_code
_entity_poly.pdbx_strand_id
1 'polypeptide(L)'
;MDITQPIYWNLAPNYDATIAPRVIEHRGFGLEAKFRYLNKWSINSFSGAFLGNDNGGRNDDDIDLITGLRPFEGEDRYRFSINHFGGSNKTWSSSIDYHRVSDLEYVRDFGNMNLDEMSKTHLKQQGYLDYSSRHWNYRIGAEDYQIITRGLDSQYSVIPYITANGYYHYENDIALSFENQYAVFKHDDPSMIEGIRSRLDYGISWNKQWSWGYVCDRKYN
;
A
#
# COMPACT_ATOMS: atom_id res chain seq x y z
N MET A 1 30.99 -7.83 -4.46
CA MET A 1 31.17 -6.98 -3.27
C MET A 1 30.09 -5.92 -3.29
N ASP A 2 29.44 -5.64 -2.15
CA ASP A 2 28.41 -4.63 -2.01
C ASP A 2 28.73 -3.81 -0.74
N ILE A 3 29.00 -2.53 -0.91
CA ILE A 3 29.42 -1.64 0.17
C ILE A 3 28.40 -0.53 0.26
N THR A 4 27.79 -0.39 1.42
CA THR A 4 26.85 0.69 1.75
C THR A 4 27.36 1.44 2.98
N GLN A 5 27.44 2.76 2.88
CA GLN A 5 27.89 3.62 3.98
C GLN A 5 26.74 4.57 4.39
N PRO A 6 25.93 4.22 5.40
CA PRO A 6 24.86 5.11 5.84
C PRO A 6 25.41 6.32 6.63
N ILE A 7 24.91 7.50 6.30
CA ILE A 7 25.14 8.75 6.98
C ILE A 7 23.80 9.19 7.56
N TYR A 8 23.71 9.19 8.89
CA TYR A 8 22.52 9.65 9.59
C TYR A 8 22.60 11.14 9.89
N TRP A 9 21.53 11.85 9.60
CA TRP A 9 21.44 13.30 9.79
C TRP A 9 20.20 13.64 10.64
N ASN A 10 20.44 13.99 11.90
CA ASN A 10 19.40 14.51 12.77
C ASN A 10 19.18 16.00 12.48
N LEU A 11 18.19 16.31 11.66
CA LEU A 11 17.90 17.66 11.19
C LEU A 11 17.15 18.49 12.24
N ALA A 12 16.19 17.83 12.93
CA ALA A 12 15.42 18.45 14.02
C ALA A 12 14.79 17.35 14.91
N PRO A 13 14.22 17.70 16.09
CA PRO A 13 13.60 16.70 16.97
C PRO A 13 12.46 15.88 16.34
N ASN A 14 11.87 16.36 15.27
CA ASN A 14 10.72 15.76 14.63
C ASN A 14 10.95 15.34 13.18
N TYR A 15 12.17 15.48 12.65
CA TYR A 15 12.53 14.94 11.34
C TYR A 15 14.01 14.64 11.22
N ASP A 16 14.31 13.58 10.53
CA ASP A 16 15.65 13.09 10.26
C ASP A 16 15.79 12.54 8.84
N ALA A 17 17.01 12.40 8.40
CA ALA A 17 17.35 11.81 7.13
C ALA A 17 18.51 10.82 7.30
N THR A 18 18.48 9.77 6.51
CA THR A 18 19.62 8.87 6.31
C THR A 18 19.93 8.83 4.83
N ILE A 19 21.16 9.09 4.46
CA ILE A 19 21.64 9.01 3.08
C ILE A 19 22.76 7.98 3.05
N ALA A 20 22.67 7.02 2.16
CA ALA A 20 23.60 5.91 2.08
C ALA A 20 24.12 5.73 0.64
N PRO A 21 25.29 6.27 0.31
CA PRO A 21 25.99 5.88 -0.91
C PRO A 21 26.25 4.37 -0.89
N ARG A 22 26.03 3.73 -2.04
CA ARG A 22 26.18 2.29 -2.23
C ARG A 22 26.99 2.01 -3.48
N VAL A 23 27.99 1.16 -3.36
CA VAL A 23 28.78 0.67 -4.49
C VAL A 23 28.53 -0.83 -4.62
N ILE A 24 28.02 -1.23 -5.77
CA ILE A 24 27.71 -2.62 -6.06
C ILE A 24 28.63 -3.09 -7.18
N GLU A 25 29.44 -4.10 -6.88
CA GLU A 25 30.37 -4.68 -7.83
C GLU A 25 29.64 -5.16 -9.07
N HIS A 26 30.15 -4.83 -10.24
CA HIS A 26 29.59 -5.13 -11.57
C HIS A 26 28.22 -4.49 -11.87
N ARG A 27 27.70 -3.61 -11.00
CA ARG A 27 26.47 -2.89 -11.28
C ARG A 27 26.65 -1.38 -11.29
N GLY A 28 27.48 -0.84 -10.39
CA GLY A 28 27.79 0.58 -10.39
C GLY A 28 27.56 1.26 -9.06
N PHE A 29 27.33 2.57 -9.13
CA PHE A 29 27.11 3.44 -7.97
C PHE A 29 25.64 3.74 -7.80
N GLY A 30 25.12 3.49 -6.60
CA GLY A 30 23.77 3.81 -6.20
C GLY A 30 23.70 4.73 -4.99
N LEU A 31 22.54 5.29 -4.76
CA LEU A 31 22.23 6.13 -3.62
C LEU A 31 20.93 5.65 -2.97
N GLU A 32 20.98 5.42 -1.67
CA GLU A 32 19.78 5.15 -0.87
C GLU A 32 19.51 6.36 0.04
N ALA A 33 18.25 6.70 0.20
CA ALA A 33 17.83 7.78 1.08
C ALA A 33 16.57 7.38 1.86
N LYS A 34 16.51 7.78 3.12
CA LYS A 34 15.33 7.66 3.97
C LYS A 34 15.14 8.97 4.70
N PHE A 35 13.92 9.50 4.65
CA PHE A 35 13.49 10.68 5.36
C PHE A 35 12.29 10.35 6.23
N ARG A 36 12.32 10.76 7.50
CA ARG A 36 11.21 10.59 8.43
C ARG A 36 10.78 11.95 8.94
N TYR A 37 9.48 12.15 9.03
CA TYR A 37 8.88 13.37 9.52
C TYR A 37 7.69 13.08 10.41
N LEU A 38 7.76 13.57 11.64
CA LEU A 38 6.70 13.49 12.64
C LEU A 38 6.14 14.89 12.88
N ASN A 39 4.82 15.02 12.84
CA ASN A 39 4.15 16.23 13.29
C ASN A 39 2.99 15.89 14.24
N LYS A 40 2.23 16.90 14.66
CA LYS A 40 1.12 16.70 15.60
C LYS A 40 0.00 15.80 15.07
N TRP A 41 -0.08 15.62 13.76
CA TRP A 41 -1.19 15.00 13.04
C TRP A 41 -0.77 13.75 12.28
N SER A 42 0.52 13.60 11.98
CA SER A 42 0.96 12.50 11.15
C SER A 42 2.39 12.03 11.42
N ILE A 43 2.61 10.77 11.08
CA ILE A 43 3.90 10.10 11.00
C ILE A 43 4.15 9.78 9.53
N ASN A 44 5.29 10.21 9.02
CA ASN A 44 5.64 10.07 7.62
C ASN A 44 7.03 9.45 7.47
N SER A 45 7.17 8.53 6.53
CA SER A 45 8.44 7.95 6.15
C SER A 45 8.51 7.85 4.62
N PHE A 46 9.53 8.44 4.05
CA PHE A 46 9.85 8.36 2.62
C PHE A 46 11.16 7.63 2.50
N SER A 47 11.24 6.64 1.64
CA SER A 47 12.51 5.98 1.35
C SER A 47 12.64 5.68 -0.13
N GLY A 48 13.86 5.75 -0.63
CA GLY A 48 14.18 5.48 -2.01
C GLY A 48 15.58 4.95 -2.17
N ALA A 49 15.79 4.24 -3.26
CA ALA A 49 17.09 3.83 -3.74
C ALA A 49 17.13 4.03 -5.25
N PHE A 50 18.24 4.48 -5.76
CA PHE A 50 18.47 4.74 -7.17
C PHE A 50 19.84 4.23 -7.58
N LEU A 51 19.90 3.49 -8.67
CA LEU A 51 21.10 3.07 -9.36
C LEU A 51 21.00 3.55 -10.80
N GLY A 52 21.81 4.52 -11.18
CA GLY A 52 21.86 5.00 -12.54
C GLY A 52 22.78 4.16 -13.40
N ASN A 53 22.36 3.87 -14.62
CA ASN A 53 23.17 3.18 -15.63
C ASN A 53 23.74 1.84 -15.10
N ASP A 54 22.85 0.90 -14.76
CA ASP A 54 23.22 -0.43 -14.25
C ASP A 54 24.16 -1.15 -15.26
N ASN A 55 25.30 -1.65 -14.81
CA ASN A 55 26.23 -2.41 -15.64
C ASN A 55 25.82 -3.89 -15.84
N GLY A 56 24.59 -4.27 -15.51
CA GLY A 56 23.99 -5.57 -15.79
C GLY A 56 24.42 -6.72 -14.87
N GLY A 57 25.31 -6.49 -13.91
CA GLY A 57 25.74 -7.53 -12.97
C GLY A 57 26.80 -8.49 -13.54
N ARG A 58 26.95 -9.67 -12.93
CA ARG A 58 28.05 -10.61 -13.18
C ARG A 58 27.72 -11.80 -14.08
N ASN A 59 26.44 -12.03 -14.38
CA ASN A 59 26.02 -13.24 -15.11
C ASN A 59 26.28 -13.08 -16.60
N ASP A 60 27.36 -13.69 -17.08
CA ASP A 60 27.67 -13.75 -18.51
C ASP A 60 26.75 -14.73 -19.27
N ASP A 61 26.04 -15.62 -18.56
CA ASP A 61 25.10 -16.60 -19.15
C ASP A 61 23.77 -15.94 -19.60
N ASP A 62 23.47 -14.73 -19.14
CA ASP A 62 22.23 -14.00 -19.45
C ASP A 62 22.42 -12.92 -20.52
N ILE A 63 23.56 -12.93 -21.25
CA ILE A 63 23.81 -11.96 -22.33
C ILE A 63 22.85 -12.20 -23.49
N ASP A 64 22.10 -11.16 -23.87
CA ASP A 64 21.28 -11.20 -25.06
C ASP A 64 22.16 -11.36 -26.32
N LEU A 65 21.97 -12.44 -27.06
CA LEU A 65 22.79 -12.79 -28.24
C LEU A 65 22.61 -11.80 -29.40
N ILE A 66 21.58 -10.98 -29.39
CA ILE A 66 21.29 -10.00 -30.45
C ILE A 66 21.92 -8.66 -30.12
N THR A 67 21.75 -8.18 -28.89
CA THR A 67 22.25 -6.88 -28.45
C THR A 67 23.63 -6.93 -27.86
N GLY A 68 24.08 -8.09 -27.39
CA GLY A 68 25.34 -8.28 -26.68
C GLY A 68 25.33 -7.64 -25.26
N LEU A 69 24.18 -7.18 -24.79
CA LEU A 69 24.02 -6.52 -23.49
C LEU A 69 23.54 -7.52 -22.42
N ARG A 70 23.92 -7.26 -21.19
CA ARG A 70 23.39 -7.97 -20.03
C ARG A 70 22.00 -7.44 -19.69
N PRO A 71 21.16 -8.22 -18.98
CA PRO A 71 19.88 -7.72 -18.47
C PRO A 71 20.06 -6.43 -17.67
N PHE A 72 19.25 -5.41 -18.00
CA PHE A 72 19.26 -4.06 -17.38
C PHE A 72 20.55 -3.24 -17.60
N GLU A 73 21.49 -3.69 -18.47
CA GLU A 73 22.68 -2.92 -18.78
C GLU A 73 22.29 -1.59 -19.46
N GLY A 74 22.71 -0.48 -18.86
CA GLY A 74 22.37 0.86 -19.31
C GLY A 74 21.05 1.41 -18.76
N GLU A 75 20.29 0.63 -17.98
CA GLU A 75 19.02 1.07 -17.42
C GLU A 75 19.19 1.74 -16.04
N ASP A 76 18.31 2.70 -15.78
CA ASP A 76 18.17 3.30 -14.45
C ASP A 76 17.20 2.45 -13.61
N ARG A 77 17.71 1.97 -12.47
CA ARG A 77 16.92 1.13 -11.58
C ARG A 77 16.64 1.84 -10.27
N TYR A 78 15.39 1.73 -9.81
CA TYR A 78 14.97 2.44 -8.61
C TYR A 78 13.94 1.69 -7.77
N ARG A 79 13.90 2.06 -6.53
CA ARG A 79 12.85 1.72 -5.58
C ARG A 79 12.45 2.99 -4.84
N PHE A 80 11.16 3.15 -4.60
CA PHE A 80 10.71 4.13 -3.61
C PHE A 80 9.51 3.65 -2.83
N SER A 81 9.36 4.16 -1.60
CA SER A 81 8.23 3.89 -0.74
C SER A 81 7.82 5.12 0.06
N ILE A 82 6.51 5.23 0.25
CA ILE A 82 5.87 6.27 1.04
C ILE A 82 4.99 5.59 2.06
N ASN A 83 5.27 5.82 3.34
CA ASN A 83 4.42 5.40 4.44
C ASN A 83 3.95 6.64 5.18
N HIS A 84 2.64 6.84 5.20
CA HIS A 84 2.00 7.95 5.89
C HIS A 84 0.86 7.41 6.74
N PHE A 85 0.80 7.87 7.96
CA PHE A 85 -0.35 7.70 8.84
C PHE A 85 -0.63 9.03 9.53
N GLY A 86 -1.85 9.54 9.35
CA GLY A 86 -2.29 10.81 9.90
C GLY A 86 -3.68 10.76 10.47
N GLY A 87 -4.01 11.73 11.33
CA GLY A 87 -5.35 11.85 11.89
C GLY A 87 -5.48 12.93 12.95
N SER A 88 -6.70 13.34 13.22
CA SER A 88 -7.04 14.34 14.22
C SER A 88 -8.26 13.92 15.03
N ASN A 89 -8.11 13.88 16.35
CA ASN A 89 -9.20 13.74 17.33
C ASN A 89 -10.20 12.61 17.04
N LYS A 90 -9.78 11.52 16.49
CA LYS A 90 -10.63 10.38 16.10
C LYS A 90 -11.72 10.71 15.05
N THR A 91 -11.73 11.92 14.50
CA THR A 91 -12.72 12.34 13.52
C THR A 91 -12.32 11.98 12.10
N TRP A 92 -11.06 12.21 11.76
CA TRP A 92 -10.53 11.82 10.46
C TRP A 92 -9.15 11.17 10.61
N SER A 93 -8.86 10.27 9.72
CA SER A 93 -7.54 9.67 9.57
C SER A 93 -7.19 9.48 8.10
N SER A 94 -5.89 9.46 7.82
CA SER A 94 -5.36 9.19 6.49
C SER A 94 -4.24 8.18 6.59
N SER A 95 -4.16 7.30 5.61
CA SER A 95 -3.06 6.35 5.50
C SER A 95 -2.63 6.23 4.05
N ILE A 96 -1.32 6.17 3.82
CA ILE A 96 -0.73 5.85 2.53
C ILE A 96 0.34 4.79 2.80
N ASP A 97 0.26 3.70 2.05
CA ASP A 97 1.24 2.64 2.03
C ASP A 97 1.54 2.34 0.56
N TYR A 98 2.59 2.96 0.04
CA TYR A 98 2.93 2.94 -1.37
C TYR A 98 4.35 2.46 -1.57
N HIS A 99 4.52 1.40 -2.37
CA HIS A 99 5.80 0.83 -2.72
C HIS A 99 5.89 0.63 -4.23
N ARG A 100 6.99 1.01 -4.82
CA ARG A 100 7.24 0.81 -6.24
C ARG A 100 8.71 0.49 -6.52
N VAL A 101 8.93 -0.39 -7.47
CA VAL A 101 10.25 -0.72 -8.02
C VAL A 101 10.24 -0.52 -9.54
N SER A 102 11.42 -0.31 -10.10
CA SER A 102 11.59 -0.12 -11.55
C SER A 102 11.20 -1.35 -12.37
N ASP A 103 11.54 -2.52 -11.87
CA ASP A 103 11.45 -3.78 -12.59
C ASP A 103 11.23 -4.98 -11.66
N LEU A 104 10.84 -6.12 -12.23
CA LEU A 104 10.51 -7.35 -11.51
C LEU A 104 11.72 -7.97 -10.78
N GLU A 105 12.92 -7.75 -11.29
CA GLU A 105 14.15 -8.38 -10.75
C GLU A 105 14.81 -7.51 -9.68
N TYR A 106 14.35 -6.28 -9.49
CA TYR A 106 14.94 -5.32 -8.55
C TYR A 106 15.10 -5.90 -7.14
N VAL A 107 14.04 -6.54 -6.63
CA VAL A 107 14.01 -7.11 -5.28
C VAL A 107 15.01 -8.26 -5.13
N ARG A 108 15.11 -9.10 -6.15
CA ARG A 108 16.05 -10.23 -6.19
C ARG A 108 17.49 -9.75 -6.24
N ASP A 109 17.77 -8.75 -7.08
CA ASP A 109 19.12 -8.30 -7.38
C ASP A 109 19.73 -7.44 -6.28
N PHE A 110 18.95 -6.65 -5.60
CA PHE A 110 19.45 -5.66 -4.64
C PHE A 110 19.19 -5.98 -3.17
N GLY A 111 18.30 -6.91 -2.86
CA GLY A 111 18.18 -7.57 -1.56
C GLY A 111 18.01 -6.71 -0.29
N ASN A 112 17.79 -5.40 -0.43
CA ASN A 112 17.72 -4.46 0.70
C ASN A 112 16.32 -4.28 1.28
N MET A 113 15.38 -5.12 0.90
CA MET A 113 14.06 -5.14 1.49
C MET A 113 14.07 -6.05 2.72
N ASN A 114 13.22 -5.75 3.69
CA ASN A 114 12.99 -6.65 4.81
C ASN A 114 12.60 -8.04 4.28
N LEU A 115 12.95 -9.11 4.99
CA LEU A 115 12.60 -10.49 4.62
C LEU A 115 11.11 -10.65 4.31
N ASP A 116 10.24 -9.90 5.00
CA ASP A 116 8.80 -9.88 4.74
C ASP A 116 8.43 -9.28 3.37
N GLU A 117 9.20 -8.32 2.86
CA GLU A 117 8.99 -7.74 1.54
C GLU A 117 9.55 -8.63 0.43
N MET A 118 10.67 -9.31 0.69
CA MET A 118 11.26 -10.27 -0.26
C MET A 118 10.39 -11.51 -0.48
N SER A 119 9.56 -11.87 0.47
CA SER A 119 8.62 -12.99 0.36
C SER A 119 7.31 -12.64 -0.34
N LYS A 120 7.06 -11.35 -0.60
CA LYS A 120 5.85 -10.90 -1.30
C LYS A 120 5.95 -11.16 -2.79
N THR A 121 4.84 -11.52 -3.40
CA THR A 121 4.70 -11.68 -4.84
C THR A 121 4.30 -10.37 -5.53
N HIS A 122 3.82 -9.40 -4.75
CA HIS A 122 3.36 -8.10 -5.22
C HIS A 122 3.60 -7.01 -4.17
N LEU A 123 3.79 -5.79 -4.63
CA LEU A 123 3.88 -4.59 -3.81
C LEU A 123 2.53 -3.88 -3.80
N LYS A 124 2.01 -3.63 -2.63
CA LYS A 124 0.75 -2.92 -2.44
C LYS A 124 0.96 -1.41 -2.57
N GLN A 125 0.01 -0.76 -3.25
CA GLN A 125 -0.03 0.68 -3.47
C GLN A 125 -1.40 1.17 -3.06
N GLN A 126 -1.53 1.67 -1.82
CA GLN A 126 -2.83 2.06 -1.30
C GLN A 126 -2.81 3.41 -0.59
N GLY A 127 -3.94 4.08 -0.64
CA GLY A 127 -4.18 5.30 0.12
C GLY A 127 -5.64 5.42 0.54
N TYR A 128 -5.89 5.80 1.80
CA TYR A 128 -7.22 5.96 2.36
C TYR A 128 -7.35 7.25 3.16
N LEU A 129 -8.52 7.84 3.07
CA LEU A 129 -8.99 8.92 3.93
C LEU A 129 -10.27 8.45 4.61
N ASP A 130 -10.24 8.43 5.93
CA ASP A 130 -11.37 8.06 6.79
C ASP A 130 -11.94 9.29 7.48
N TYR A 131 -13.25 9.34 7.57
CA TYR A 131 -13.97 10.31 8.39
C TYR A 131 -14.97 9.59 9.27
N SER A 132 -14.88 9.81 10.58
CA SER A 132 -15.76 9.22 11.58
C SER A 132 -16.57 10.30 12.28
N SER A 133 -17.88 10.16 12.26
CA SER A 133 -18.82 10.95 13.04
C SER A 133 -19.49 10.08 14.10
N ARG A 134 -20.46 10.64 14.84
CA ARG A 134 -21.16 9.91 15.91
C ARG A 134 -21.85 8.63 15.42
N HIS A 135 -22.40 8.65 14.20
CA HIS A 135 -23.22 7.57 13.67
C HIS A 135 -22.69 7.01 12.35
N TRP A 136 -21.72 7.66 11.71
CA TRP A 136 -21.24 7.30 10.39
C TRP A 136 -19.74 7.21 10.33
N ASN A 137 -19.26 6.21 9.60
CA ASN A 137 -17.87 6.07 9.19
C ASN A 137 -17.81 6.04 7.66
N TYR A 138 -17.04 6.96 7.10
CA TYR A 138 -16.80 7.08 5.68
C TYR A 138 -15.34 6.76 5.39
N ARG A 139 -15.11 6.05 4.31
CA ARG A 139 -13.78 5.86 3.76
C ARG A 139 -13.82 6.11 2.27
N ILE A 140 -12.83 6.84 1.79
CA ILE A 140 -12.52 6.95 0.36
C ILE A 140 -11.06 6.59 0.17
N GLY A 141 -10.76 5.84 -0.86
CA GLY A 141 -9.39 5.41 -1.15
C GLY A 141 -9.19 4.83 -2.52
N ALA A 142 -7.97 4.39 -2.71
CA ALA A 142 -7.50 3.71 -3.90
C ALA A 142 -6.54 2.59 -3.50
N GLU A 143 -6.58 1.50 -4.23
CA GLU A 143 -5.72 0.34 -4.02
C GLU A 143 -5.28 -0.21 -5.36
N ASP A 144 -3.98 -0.42 -5.50
CA ASP A 144 -3.34 -0.97 -6.68
C ASP A 144 -2.18 -1.89 -6.27
N TYR A 145 -1.66 -2.69 -7.22
CA TYR A 145 -0.63 -3.67 -6.95
C TYR A 145 0.38 -3.70 -8.08
N GLN A 146 1.67 -3.61 -7.73
CA GLN A 146 2.75 -3.91 -8.66
C GLN A 146 3.22 -5.35 -8.44
N ILE A 147 3.12 -6.19 -9.45
CA ILE A 147 3.68 -7.54 -9.43
C ILE A 147 5.20 -7.46 -9.47
N ILE A 148 5.86 -8.28 -8.65
CA ILE A 148 7.31 -8.39 -8.57
C ILE A 148 7.80 -9.84 -8.74
N THR A 149 6.93 -10.72 -9.25
CA THR A 149 7.24 -12.13 -9.50
C THR A 149 6.80 -12.51 -10.90
N ARG A 150 7.67 -13.12 -11.66
CA ARG A 150 7.37 -13.58 -13.03
C ARG A 150 6.29 -14.67 -13.01
N GLY A 151 5.41 -14.63 -14.02
CA GLY A 151 4.41 -15.68 -14.25
C GLY A 151 3.17 -15.58 -13.36
N LEU A 152 2.99 -14.47 -12.65
CA LEU A 152 1.75 -14.16 -11.97
C LEU A 152 0.94 -13.14 -12.77
N ASP A 153 -0.37 -13.33 -12.79
CA ASP A 153 -1.31 -12.40 -13.39
C ASP A 153 -1.45 -11.15 -12.52
N SER A 154 -1.67 -9.98 -13.15
CA SER A 154 -1.96 -8.74 -12.45
C SER A 154 -3.23 -8.88 -11.63
N GLN A 155 -3.27 -8.17 -10.50
CA GLN A 155 -4.47 -8.08 -9.67
C GLN A 155 -5.30 -6.87 -10.11
N TYR A 156 -6.59 -6.91 -9.81
CA TYR A 156 -7.45 -5.76 -10.04
C TYR A 156 -7.02 -4.58 -9.16
N SER A 157 -6.87 -3.43 -9.77
CA SER A 157 -6.85 -2.16 -9.05
C SER A 157 -8.27 -1.76 -8.68
N VAL A 158 -8.42 -1.09 -7.54
CA VAL A 158 -9.72 -0.62 -7.03
C VAL A 158 -9.64 0.89 -6.82
N ILE A 159 -10.09 1.64 -7.82
CA ILE A 159 -9.98 3.10 -7.86
C ILE A 159 -11.22 3.73 -8.51
N PRO A 160 -12.05 4.49 -7.75
CA PRO A 160 -12.03 4.67 -6.30
C PRO A 160 -12.67 3.51 -5.52
N TYR A 161 -12.35 3.42 -4.24
CA TYR A 161 -13.03 2.61 -3.25
C TYR A 161 -13.69 3.54 -2.24
N ILE A 162 -15.00 3.41 -2.05
CA ILE A 162 -15.79 4.26 -1.14
C ILE A 162 -16.64 3.38 -0.25
N THR A 163 -16.61 3.63 1.06
CA THR A 163 -17.57 3.03 2.00
C THR A 163 -18.24 4.09 2.84
N ALA A 164 -19.49 3.82 3.22
CA ALA A 164 -20.26 4.62 4.15
C ALA A 164 -21.06 3.70 5.07
N ASN A 165 -20.59 3.55 6.31
CA ASN A 165 -21.20 2.66 7.30
C ASN A 165 -21.84 3.49 8.40
N GLY A 166 -23.13 3.27 8.62
CA GLY A 166 -23.93 3.99 9.61
C GLY A 166 -24.53 3.07 10.66
N TYR A 167 -24.61 3.55 11.89
CA TYR A 167 -25.24 2.83 12.97
C TYR A 167 -26.00 3.78 13.88
N TYR A 168 -27.28 3.44 14.13
CA TYR A 168 -28.15 4.15 15.05
C TYR A 168 -28.74 3.17 16.06
N HIS A 169 -28.73 3.57 17.30
CA HIS A 169 -29.37 2.83 18.39
C HIS A 169 -30.38 3.76 19.08
N TYR A 170 -31.61 3.29 19.19
CA TYR A 170 -32.73 4.01 19.80
C TYR A 170 -33.08 3.39 21.15
N GLU A 171 -33.66 4.21 22.05
CA GLU A 171 -34.03 3.83 23.42
C GLU A 171 -35.00 2.65 23.51
N ASN A 172 -35.73 2.34 22.44
CA ASN A 172 -36.67 1.22 22.35
C ASN A 172 -36.03 -0.11 21.93
N ASP A 173 -34.73 -0.29 22.12
CA ASP A 173 -33.95 -1.47 21.72
C ASP A 173 -33.97 -1.72 20.20
N ILE A 174 -34.25 -0.70 19.41
CA ILE A 174 -34.19 -0.71 17.96
C ILE A 174 -32.80 -0.21 17.53
N ALA A 175 -32.14 -0.99 16.70
CA ALA A 175 -30.91 -0.54 16.05
C ALA A 175 -31.03 -0.61 14.52
N LEU A 176 -30.51 0.42 13.85
CA LEU A 176 -30.41 0.52 12.40
C LEU A 176 -28.95 0.44 11.99
N SER A 177 -28.65 -0.39 11.01
CA SER A 177 -27.33 -0.49 10.39
C SER A 177 -27.41 -0.20 8.89
N PHE A 178 -26.40 0.46 8.38
CA PHE A 178 -26.25 0.84 6.98
C PHE A 178 -24.82 0.49 6.57
N GLU A 179 -24.66 -0.38 5.58
CA GLU A 179 -23.37 -0.74 5.01
C GLU A 179 -23.41 -0.48 3.51
N ASN A 180 -22.72 0.56 3.07
CA ASN A 180 -22.68 0.96 1.68
C ASN A 180 -21.26 0.87 1.16
N GLN A 181 -21.09 0.27 0.01
CA GLN A 181 -19.81 0.12 -0.67
C GLN A 181 -19.97 0.47 -2.15
N TYR A 182 -19.02 1.24 -2.66
CA TYR A 182 -18.86 1.52 -4.08
C TYR A 182 -17.39 1.30 -4.45
N ALA A 183 -17.14 0.52 -5.49
CA ALA A 183 -15.80 0.20 -5.93
C ALA A 183 -15.76 0.10 -7.46
N VAL A 184 -14.74 0.69 -8.06
CA VAL A 184 -14.45 0.57 -9.49
C VAL A 184 -13.22 -0.30 -9.65
N PHE A 185 -13.39 -1.42 -10.35
CA PHE A 185 -12.34 -2.40 -10.63
C PHE A 185 -11.78 -2.19 -12.02
N LYS A 186 -10.47 -2.07 -12.11
CA LYS A 186 -9.71 -1.99 -13.37
C LYS A 186 -8.63 -3.04 -13.40
N HIS A 187 -8.26 -3.48 -14.59
CA HIS A 187 -7.23 -4.48 -14.80
C HIS A 187 -6.30 -4.07 -15.93
N ASP A 188 -4.99 -4.36 -15.78
CA ASP A 188 -4.00 -4.02 -16.82
C ASP A 188 -4.12 -4.87 -18.09
N ASP A 189 -4.63 -6.10 -17.96
CA ASP A 189 -4.91 -6.95 -19.11
C ASP A 189 -6.26 -6.58 -19.73
N PRO A 190 -6.28 -6.12 -21.01
CA PRO A 190 -7.50 -5.72 -21.71
C PRO A 190 -8.51 -6.87 -21.92
N SER A 191 -8.09 -8.13 -21.75
CA SER A 191 -8.98 -9.30 -21.86
C SER A 191 -9.83 -9.53 -20.60
N MET A 192 -9.46 -8.89 -19.50
CA MET A 192 -10.17 -9.01 -18.23
C MET A 192 -11.32 -8.01 -18.13
N ILE A 193 -12.39 -8.43 -17.46
CA ILE A 193 -13.63 -7.63 -17.35
C ILE A 193 -13.44 -6.57 -16.27
N GLU A 194 -13.48 -5.31 -16.66
CA GLU A 194 -13.58 -4.16 -15.75
C GLU A 194 -15.02 -3.90 -15.34
N GLY A 195 -15.23 -3.29 -14.19
CA GLY A 195 -16.59 -3.02 -13.74
C GLY A 195 -16.73 -2.20 -12.47
N ILE A 196 -17.97 -1.86 -12.19
CA ILE A 196 -18.38 -1.14 -10.99
C ILE A 196 -19.16 -2.11 -10.11
N ARG A 197 -18.78 -2.16 -8.84
CA ARG A 197 -19.52 -2.90 -7.81
C ARG A 197 -20.13 -1.91 -6.82
N SER A 198 -21.46 -2.00 -6.66
CA SER A 198 -22.17 -1.28 -5.61
C SER A 198 -22.87 -2.30 -4.71
N ARG A 199 -22.73 -2.12 -3.41
CA ARG A 199 -23.40 -2.92 -2.39
C ARG A 199 -24.07 -1.99 -1.41
N LEU A 200 -25.37 -2.25 -1.14
CA LEU A 200 -26.18 -1.47 -0.23
C LEU A 200 -26.89 -2.45 0.70
N ASP A 201 -26.45 -2.51 1.94
CA ASP A 201 -27.05 -3.38 2.96
C ASP A 201 -27.67 -2.51 4.05
N TYR A 202 -28.92 -2.76 4.36
CA TYR A 202 -29.67 -2.06 5.41
C TYR A 202 -30.22 -3.09 6.39
N GLY A 203 -29.91 -2.93 7.65
CA GLY A 203 -30.37 -3.80 8.72
C GLY A 203 -31.22 -3.06 9.75
N ILE A 204 -32.26 -3.71 10.21
CA ILE A 204 -32.99 -3.31 11.40
C ILE A 204 -32.99 -4.47 12.39
N SER A 205 -32.61 -4.20 13.62
CA SER A 205 -32.69 -5.19 14.70
C SER A 205 -33.49 -4.62 15.85
N TRP A 206 -34.28 -5.48 16.47
CA TRP A 206 -35.07 -5.16 17.65
C TRP A 206 -34.87 -6.25 18.69
N ASN A 207 -34.28 -5.89 19.85
CA ASN A 207 -34.04 -6.76 20.97
C ASN A 207 -34.96 -6.38 22.14
N LYS A 208 -36.01 -7.14 22.35
CA LYS A 208 -36.89 -6.94 23.49
C LYS A 208 -36.71 -8.09 24.50
N GLN A 209 -36.24 -7.75 25.68
CA GLN A 209 -36.27 -8.68 26.82
C GLN A 209 -37.68 -8.65 27.45
N TRP A 210 -38.35 -9.78 27.42
CA TRP A 210 -39.60 -9.97 28.13
C TRP A 210 -39.29 -10.51 29.51
N SER A 211 -39.98 -10.01 30.53
CA SER A 211 -39.80 -10.44 31.93
C SER A 211 -40.06 -11.94 32.20
N TRP A 212 -40.43 -12.71 31.16
CA TRP A 212 -40.72 -14.14 31.17
C TRP A 212 -39.60 -14.99 30.53
N GLY A 213 -38.42 -14.47 30.32
CA GLY A 213 -37.21 -15.24 29.95
C GLY A 213 -37.08 -15.67 28.48
N TYR A 214 -37.86 -15.16 27.54
CA TYR A 214 -37.69 -15.44 26.14
C TYR A 214 -37.04 -14.25 25.40
N VAL A 215 -35.88 -14.47 24.81
CA VAL A 215 -35.22 -13.54 23.88
C VAL A 215 -35.67 -13.89 22.46
N CYS A 216 -36.37 -12.99 21.79
CA CYS A 216 -36.72 -13.14 20.39
C CYS A 216 -35.85 -12.19 19.56
N ASP A 217 -34.81 -12.74 18.93
CA ASP A 217 -33.93 -11.99 18.01
C ASP A 217 -34.49 -12.18 16.57
N ARG A 218 -35.05 -11.14 15.99
CA ARG A 218 -35.47 -11.12 14.57
C ARG A 218 -34.59 -10.18 13.79
N LYS A 219 -33.68 -10.75 12.99
CA LYS A 219 -32.96 -10.02 11.94
C LYS A 219 -33.76 -10.13 10.64
N TYR A 220 -34.10 -9.01 10.04
CA TYR A 220 -34.62 -8.92 8.67
C TYR A 220 -33.54 -8.27 7.81
N ASN A 221 -33.11 -8.99 6.78
CA ASN A 221 -32.25 -8.46 5.71
C ASN A 221 -33.13 -7.99 4.56
#